data_0ea50c339fbc4bf0fdb2b9d153af73bc
#
_entry.id   0ea50c339fbc4bf0fdb2b9d153af73bc
#
_cell.length_a   1.000
_cell.length_b   1.000
_cell.length_c   1.000
_cell.angle_alpha   90.00
_cell.angle_beta   90.00
_cell.angle_gamma   90.00
#
_symmetry.space_group_name_H-M   'P 1'
#
loop_
_entity.id
_entity.type
_entity.pdbx_description
1 polymer ?
#
loop_
_entity_poly.entity_id
_entity_poly.type
_entity_poly.pdbx_seq_one_letter_code
_entity_poly.pdbx_strand_id
1 'polypeptide(L)'
;MTWVGLIGYGGIAQDVVAALRDEDASGDTGILGLLARPGRSGIARQKFPELEIFESIEDLLTEGPDIVAEVASQGAVAEYGEQILRDGVDLLVISVGSLADRALYDRLESAADFGNSRMLLPAGAIGGLDAIAAMRIGGLTSVRYRSRKPPAAWRGSPAEKVVDLGSLAKPAMLYTGTAREAALLYPQNANVAASVALAGLGFEETQVELVADPDAPGNVHEIEAEGAAGKFAIRLEGKPSRTNPKTSALAALSVARALLNEQTPIVI
;
A
#
# COMPACT_ATOMS: atom_id res chain seq x y z
N MET A 1 20.68 -13.00 -4.71
CA MET A 1 20.49 -12.09 -3.56
C MET A 1 19.87 -10.82 -4.09
N THR A 2 18.74 -10.37 -3.54
CA THR A 2 18.08 -9.11 -3.91
C THR A 2 18.45 -8.02 -2.91
N TRP A 3 18.93 -6.89 -3.39
CA TRP A 3 19.28 -5.74 -2.57
C TRP A 3 18.11 -4.74 -2.53
N VAL A 4 17.63 -4.45 -1.32
CA VAL A 4 16.45 -3.64 -1.06
C VAL A 4 16.82 -2.31 -0.44
N GLY A 5 16.40 -1.20 -1.07
CA GLY A 5 16.33 0.10 -0.45
C GLY A 5 14.94 0.33 0.17
N LEU A 6 14.85 1.00 1.33
CA LEU A 6 13.56 1.36 1.92
C LEU A 6 13.37 2.87 1.91
N ILE A 7 12.16 3.34 1.62
CA ILE A 7 11.78 4.74 1.85
C ILE A 7 10.87 4.81 3.08
N GLY A 8 11.34 5.45 4.14
CA GLY A 8 10.58 5.61 5.37
C GLY A 8 11.10 4.78 6.55
N TYR A 9 10.87 5.29 7.75
CA TYR A 9 11.33 4.73 9.03
C TYR A 9 10.17 4.62 10.05
N GLY A 10 8.94 4.51 9.53
CA GLY A 10 7.71 4.38 10.31
C GLY A 10 7.46 2.96 10.82
N GLY A 11 6.23 2.73 11.33
CA GLY A 11 5.82 1.41 11.81
C GLY A 11 5.84 0.33 10.72
N ILE A 12 5.40 0.67 9.48
CA ILE A 12 5.43 -0.30 8.38
C ILE A 12 6.87 -0.74 8.10
N ALA A 13 7.84 0.19 8.05
CA ALA A 13 9.24 -0.16 7.85
C ALA A 13 9.77 -1.09 8.96
N GLN A 14 9.42 -0.84 10.23
CA GLN A 14 9.81 -1.70 11.35
C GLN A 14 9.24 -3.11 11.20
N ASP A 15 7.96 -3.22 10.86
CA ASP A 15 7.31 -4.52 10.69
C ASP A 15 7.85 -5.27 9.46
N VAL A 16 8.18 -4.57 8.35
CA VAL A 16 8.80 -5.16 7.15
C VAL A 16 10.20 -5.70 7.47
N VAL A 17 11.05 -4.89 8.11
CA VAL A 17 12.41 -5.30 8.48
C VAL A 17 12.39 -6.49 9.42
N ALA A 18 11.47 -6.50 10.40
CA ALA A 18 11.31 -7.64 11.31
C ALA A 18 10.86 -8.90 10.55
N ALA A 19 9.85 -8.79 9.68
CA ALA A 19 9.34 -9.93 8.92
C ALA A 19 10.40 -10.51 7.95
N LEU A 20 11.20 -9.66 7.29
CA LEU A 20 12.28 -10.14 6.43
C LEU A 20 13.36 -10.90 7.23
N ARG A 21 13.70 -10.43 8.43
CA ARG A 21 14.66 -11.14 9.30
C ARG A 21 14.17 -12.49 9.80
N ASP A 22 12.85 -12.58 10.07
CA ASP A 22 12.27 -13.80 10.62
C ASP A 22 12.04 -14.87 9.54
N GLU A 23 11.71 -14.46 8.30
CA GLU A 23 11.25 -15.36 7.22
C GLU A 23 12.33 -15.63 6.16
N ASP A 24 13.35 -14.78 6.01
CA ASP A 24 14.44 -14.98 5.05
C ASP A 24 15.47 -15.98 5.59
N ALA A 25 15.08 -17.25 5.64
CA ALA A 25 15.95 -18.33 6.10
C ALA A 25 17.18 -18.56 5.20
N SER A 26 17.12 -18.12 3.92
CA SER A 26 18.23 -18.25 2.96
C SER A 26 19.22 -17.09 3.05
N GLY A 27 18.81 -15.94 3.60
CA GLY A 27 19.61 -14.72 3.59
C GLY A 27 19.75 -14.10 2.20
N ASP A 28 18.81 -14.38 1.30
CA ASP A 28 18.87 -13.96 -0.09
C ASP A 28 18.29 -12.53 -0.32
N THR A 29 17.71 -11.92 0.72
CA THR A 29 17.18 -10.55 0.69
C THR A 29 17.98 -9.65 1.63
N GLY A 30 18.83 -8.78 1.07
CA GLY A 30 19.63 -7.82 1.83
C GLY A 30 18.96 -6.44 1.86
N ILE A 31 18.93 -5.79 3.03
CA ILE A 31 18.50 -4.39 3.15
C ILE A 31 19.75 -3.51 3.14
N LEU A 32 19.94 -2.72 2.07
CA LEU A 32 21.05 -1.77 1.94
C LEU A 32 20.96 -0.65 2.97
N GLY A 33 19.74 -0.14 3.16
CA GLY A 33 19.47 0.93 4.10
C GLY A 33 18.11 1.56 3.87
N LEU A 34 17.88 2.67 4.53
CA LEU A 34 16.61 3.39 4.37
C LEU A 34 16.79 4.90 4.18
N LEU A 35 15.94 5.46 3.34
CA LEU A 35 15.83 6.90 3.11
C LEU A 35 14.97 7.54 4.19
N ALA A 36 15.52 8.48 4.92
CA ALA A 36 14.82 9.35 5.85
C ALA A 36 14.78 10.77 5.30
N ARG A 37 13.69 11.48 5.55
CA ARG A 37 13.63 12.90 5.18
C ARG A 37 14.78 13.69 5.81
N PRO A 38 15.32 14.71 5.13
CA PRO A 38 16.38 15.56 5.69
C PRO A 38 16.05 16.07 7.10
N GLY A 39 17.04 16.01 8.00
CA GLY A 39 16.90 16.39 9.41
C GLY A 39 16.15 15.38 10.28
N ARG A 40 15.81 14.18 9.76
CA ARG A 40 15.16 13.09 10.50
C ARG A 40 16.02 11.83 10.63
N SER A 41 17.21 11.82 10.08
CA SER A 41 18.16 10.69 10.12
C SER A 41 18.49 10.25 11.55
N GLY A 42 18.60 11.17 12.50
CA GLY A 42 18.83 10.84 13.90
C GLY A 42 17.74 9.96 14.52
N ILE A 43 16.46 10.22 14.21
CA ILE A 43 15.34 9.39 14.67
C ILE A 43 15.36 8.03 13.94
N ALA A 44 15.69 8.03 12.66
CA ALA A 44 15.77 6.79 11.88
C ALA A 44 16.89 5.89 12.43
N ARG A 45 18.09 6.41 12.70
CA ARG A 45 19.22 5.68 13.30
C ARG A 45 18.90 5.08 14.67
N GLN A 46 18.09 5.77 15.48
CA GLN A 46 17.65 5.21 16.76
C GLN A 46 16.73 4.01 16.61
N LYS A 47 15.90 3.98 15.56
CA LYS A 47 14.98 2.87 15.29
C LYS A 47 15.62 1.70 14.56
N PHE A 48 16.63 1.98 13.73
CA PHE A 48 17.32 1.04 12.87
C PHE A 48 18.83 1.22 13.00
N PRO A 49 19.40 0.92 14.19
CA PRO A 49 20.82 1.17 14.46
C PRO A 49 21.77 0.33 13.59
N GLU A 50 21.25 -0.73 12.98
CA GLU A 50 21.98 -1.68 12.13
C GLU A 50 21.86 -1.39 10.64
N LEU A 51 21.03 -0.42 10.22
CA LEU A 51 20.85 -0.07 8.82
C LEU A 51 21.51 1.28 8.51
N GLU A 52 22.01 1.40 7.30
CA GLU A 52 22.44 2.69 6.78
C GLU A 52 21.26 3.62 6.58
N ILE A 53 21.45 4.91 6.90
CA ILE A 53 20.41 5.93 6.83
C ILE A 53 20.84 7.01 5.85
N PHE A 54 20.15 7.07 4.72
CA PHE A 54 20.32 8.05 3.66
C PHE A 54 19.39 9.24 3.87
N GLU A 55 19.81 10.44 3.46
CA GLU A 55 18.97 11.64 3.43
C GLU A 55 18.69 12.12 1.99
N SER A 56 19.30 11.48 1.00
CA SER A 56 19.12 11.73 -0.42
C SER A 56 18.78 10.42 -1.14
N ILE A 57 17.92 10.49 -2.13
CA ILE A 57 17.57 9.32 -2.94
C ILE A 57 18.74 8.91 -3.85
N GLU A 58 19.53 9.88 -4.30
CA GLU A 58 20.72 9.69 -5.11
C GLU A 58 21.74 8.82 -4.38
N ASP A 59 21.97 9.09 -3.08
CA ASP A 59 22.91 8.30 -2.27
C ASP A 59 22.42 6.86 -2.13
N LEU A 60 21.11 6.65 -1.87
CA LEU A 60 20.53 5.31 -1.80
C LEU A 60 20.64 4.57 -3.13
N LEU A 61 20.39 5.23 -4.26
CA LEU A 61 20.47 4.60 -5.59
C LEU A 61 21.91 4.28 -5.99
N THR A 62 22.89 5.05 -5.50
CA THR A 62 24.32 4.80 -5.73
C THR A 62 24.78 3.47 -5.11
N GLU A 63 24.14 3.00 -4.04
CA GLU A 63 24.39 1.69 -3.44
C GLU A 63 23.92 0.50 -4.32
N GLY A 64 23.20 0.77 -5.41
CA GLY A 64 22.74 -0.21 -6.38
C GLY A 64 21.65 -1.16 -5.89
N PRO A 65 20.52 -0.66 -5.34
CA PRO A 65 19.40 -1.51 -5.00
C PRO A 65 18.78 -2.13 -6.27
N ASP A 66 18.36 -3.39 -6.18
CA ASP A 66 17.55 -4.04 -7.21
C ASP A 66 16.09 -3.53 -7.17
N ILE A 67 15.63 -3.21 -5.96
CA ILE A 67 14.27 -2.73 -5.70
C ILE A 67 14.26 -1.72 -4.55
N VAL A 68 13.44 -0.68 -4.68
CA VAL A 68 13.14 0.25 -3.59
C VAL A 68 11.70 0.06 -3.14
N ALA A 69 11.49 -0.22 -1.84
CA ALA A 69 10.16 -0.34 -1.27
C ALA A 69 9.75 0.96 -0.55
N GLU A 70 8.73 1.63 -1.07
CA GLU A 70 8.11 2.79 -0.44
C GLU A 70 7.16 2.32 0.67
N VAL A 71 7.48 2.66 1.92
CA VAL A 71 6.71 2.33 3.13
C VAL A 71 6.48 3.57 4.02
N ALA A 72 6.37 4.74 3.40
CA ALA A 72 6.30 6.05 4.06
C ALA A 72 4.96 6.76 3.85
N SER A 73 4.70 7.24 2.63
CA SER A 73 3.52 8.06 2.32
C SER A 73 3.32 8.25 0.81
N GLN A 74 2.11 8.66 0.43
CA GLN A 74 1.81 9.06 -0.97
C GLN A 74 2.73 10.19 -1.47
N GLY A 75 3.12 11.11 -0.59
CA GLY A 75 4.08 12.17 -0.92
C GLY A 75 5.46 11.63 -1.31
N ALA A 76 5.91 10.55 -0.67
CA ALA A 76 7.19 9.93 -1.00
C ALA A 76 7.16 9.25 -2.39
N VAL A 77 6.04 8.65 -2.77
CA VAL A 77 5.85 8.13 -4.13
C VAL A 77 5.96 9.24 -5.17
N ALA A 78 5.29 10.38 -4.91
CA ALA A 78 5.29 11.53 -5.82
C ALA A 78 6.67 12.21 -5.91
N GLU A 79 7.44 12.20 -4.83
CA GLU A 79 8.75 12.85 -4.73
C GLU A 79 9.87 12.02 -5.36
N TYR A 80 9.90 10.70 -5.10
CA TYR A 80 11.04 9.85 -5.44
C TYR A 80 10.75 8.82 -6.55
N GLY A 81 9.47 8.49 -6.78
CA GLY A 81 9.10 7.35 -7.62
C GLY A 81 9.58 7.47 -9.07
N GLU A 82 9.48 8.65 -9.68
CA GLU A 82 9.91 8.87 -11.05
C GLU A 82 11.42 8.64 -11.22
N GLN A 83 12.23 9.17 -10.30
CA GLN A 83 13.68 9.02 -10.37
C GLN A 83 14.10 7.56 -10.23
N ILE A 84 13.56 6.84 -9.23
CA ILE A 84 13.87 5.42 -8.98
C ILE A 84 13.61 4.59 -10.23
N LEU A 85 12.42 4.75 -10.82
CA LEU A 85 12.02 3.98 -12.00
C LEU A 85 12.88 4.33 -13.23
N ARG A 86 13.20 5.62 -13.45
CA ARG A 86 14.05 6.06 -14.56
C ARG A 86 15.49 5.54 -14.45
N ASP A 87 15.99 5.35 -13.24
CA ASP A 87 17.33 4.80 -12.99
C ASP A 87 17.38 3.26 -13.15
N GLY A 88 16.26 2.64 -13.58
CA GLY A 88 16.18 1.21 -13.85
C GLY A 88 15.98 0.34 -12.61
N VAL A 89 15.59 0.95 -11.49
CA VAL A 89 15.33 0.26 -10.23
C VAL A 89 13.84 -0.01 -10.06
N ASP A 90 13.46 -1.22 -9.69
CA ASP A 90 12.06 -1.56 -9.42
C ASP A 90 11.53 -0.80 -8.20
N LEU A 91 10.28 -0.35 -8.26
CA LEU A 91 9.64 0.39 -7.17
C LEU A 91 8.43 -0.38 -6.63
N LEU A 92 8.51 -0.82 -5.38
CA LEU A 92 7.37 -1.39 -4.66
C LEU A 92 6.64 -0.29 -3.89
N VAL A 93 5.34 -0.13 -4.12
CA VAL A 93 4.52 0.96 -3.56
C VAL A 93 3.43 0.42 -2.66
N ILE A 94 3.47 0.74 -1.35
CA ILE A 94 2.35 0.44 -0.43
C ILE A 94 1.36 1.61 -0.34
N SER A 95 1.79 2.82 -0.65
CA SER A 95 0.94 4.02 -0.66
C SER A 95 0.18 4.18 -1.98
N VAL A 96 -0.49 3.09 -2.40
CA VAL A 96 -1.15 2.91 -3.71
C VAL A 96 -2.18 4.00 -4.01
N GLY A 97 -2.76 4.62 -2.98
CA GLY A 97 -3.69 5.74 -3.14
C GLY A 97 -3.11 6.95 -3.88
N SER A 98 -1.77 7.11 -3.92
CA SER A 98 -1.10 8.14 -4.72
C SER A 98 -1.38 8.04 -6.21
N LEU A 99 -1.62 6.82 -6.71
CA LEU A 99 -1.88 6.52 -8.12
C LEU A 99 -3.30 6.92 -8.58
N ALA A 100 -4.14 7.41 -7.66
CA ALA A 100 -5.39 8.07 -8.01
C ALA A 100 -5.15 9.43 -8.70
N ASP A 101 -4.00 10.08 -8.49
CA ASP A 101 -3.55 11.21 -9.31
C ASP A 101 -3.11 10.69 -10.68
N ARG A 102 -3.91 11.00 -11.70
CA ARG A 102 -3.66 10.54 -13.07
C ARG A 102 -2.32 11.04 -13.64
N ALA A 103 -1.96 12.27 -13.35
CA ALA A 103 -0.71 12.85 -13.83
C ALA A 103 0.50 12.19 -13.19
N LEU A 104 0.41 11.83 -11.90
CA LEU A 104 1.46 11.06 -11.23
C LEU A 104 1.54 9.65 -11.82
N TYR A 105 0.42 8.97 -11.99
CA TYR A 105 0.37 7.63 -12.58
C TYR A 105 1.07 7.59 -13.95
N ASP A 106 0.68 8.50 -14.86
CA ASP A 106 1.23 8.55 -16.22
C ASP A 106 2.74 8.87 -16.23
N ARG A 107 3.23 9.72 -15.31
CA ARG A 107 4.67 9.96 -15.15
C ARG A 107 5.43 8.74 -14.67
N LEU A 108 4.90 8.02 -13.67
CA LEU A 108 5.55 6.81 -13.14
C LEU A 108 5.55 5.68 -14.17
N GLU A 109 4.46 5.49 -14.90
CA GLU A 109 4.38 4.51 -15.99
C GLU A 109 5.43 4.82 -17.08
N SER A 110 5.51 6.08 -17.52
CA SER A 110 6.51 6.53 -18.50
C SER A 110 7.96 6.37 -17.98
N ALA A 111 8.16 6.60 -16.70
CA ALA A 111 9.47 6.43 -16.05
C ALA A 111 9.89 4.95 -16.00
N ALA A 112 8.96 4.06 -15.68
CA ALA A 112 9.18 2.62 -15.66
C ALA A 112 9.53 2.08 -17.07
N ASP A 113 8.79 2.51 -18.10
CA ASP A 113 9.07 2.17 -19.50
C ASP A 113 10.46 2.65 -19.93
N PHE A 114 10.83 3.89 -19.56
CA PHE A 114 12.12 4.47 -19.88
C PHE A 114 13.29 3.73 -19.22
N GLY A 115 13.16 3.42 -17.92
CA GLY A 115 14.19 2.75 -17.13
C GLY A 115 14.21 1.23 -17.32
N ASN A 116 13.24 0.65 -18.07
CA ASN A 116 13.02 -0.79 -18.14
C ASN A 116 12.88 -1.42 -16.75
N SER A 117 12.17 -0.74 -15.87
CA SER A 117 11.89 -1.11 -14.49
C SER A 117 10.40 -1.40 -14.29
N ARG A 118 10.03 -1.88 -13.11
CA ARG A 118 8.64 -2.24 -12.79
C ARG A 118 8.16 -1.47 -11.57
N MET A 119 6.88 -1.10 -11.57
CA MET A 119 6.18 -0.67 -10.37
C MET A 119 5.37 -1.85 -9.81
N LEU A 120 5.72 -2.31 -8.61
CA LEU A 120 5.09 -3.45 -7.94
C LEU A 120 4.11 -2.95 -6.87
N LEU A 121 2.89 -3.47 -6.91
CA LEU A 121 1.83 -3.11 -5.97
C LEU A 121 1.47 -4.33 -5.11
N PRO A 122 1.97 -4.41 -3.87
CA PRO A 122 1.64 -5.52 -2.98
C PRO A 122 0.15 -5.47 -2.59
N ALA A 123 -0.41 -6.60 -2.17
CA ALA A 123 -1.82 -6.68 -1.83
C ALA A 123 -2.24 -5.72 -0.69
N GLY A 124 -1.29 -5.29 0.14
CA GLY A 124 -1.60 -4.41 1.26
C GLY A 124 -2.43 -5.10 2.33
N ALA A 125 -3.52 -4.46 2.74
CA ALA A 125 -4.38 -4.96 3.81
C ALA A 125 -5.55 -5.83 3.33
N ILE A 126 -5.48 -6.36 2.09
CA ILE A 126 -6.57 -7.14 1.47
C ILE A 126 -6.03 -8.39 0.78
N GLY A 127 -6.91 -9.33 0.43
CA GLY A 127 -6.64 -10.47 -0.43
C GLY A 127 -7.53 -10.49 -1.65
N GLY A 128 -7.27 -11.40 -2.61
CA GLY A 128 -8.10 -11.62 -3.80
C GLY A 128 -7.88 -10.63 -4.95
N LEU A 129 -6.81 -9.82 -4.91
CA LEU A 129 -6.47 -8.93 -6.01
C LEU A 129 -6.06 -9.71 -7.26
N ASP A 130 -5.43 -10.87 -7.08
CA ASP A 130 -5.08 -11.83 -8.13
C ASP A 130 -6.32 -12.36 -8.83
N ALA A 131 -7.36 -12.73 -8.07
CA ALA A 131 -8.64 -13.17 -8.62
C ALA A 131 -9.34 -12.04 -9.42
N ILE A 132 -9.34 -10.80 -8.89
CA ILE A 132 -9.88 -9.64 -9.62
C ILE A 132 -9.12 -9.42 -10.93
N ALA A 133 -7.78 -9.43 -10.87
CA ALA A 133 -6.92 -9.23 -12.03
C ALA A 133 -7.14 -10.32 -13.10
N ALA A 134 -7.29 -11.58 -12.67
CA ALA A 134 -7.62 -12.68 -13.58
C ALA A 134 -9.02 -12.51 -14.21
N MET A 135 -10.03 -12.16 -13.39
CA MET A 135 -11.39 -11.91 -13.87
C MET A 135 -11.45 -10.71 -14.83
N ARG A 136 -10.60 -9.71 -14.67
CA ARG A 136 -10.50 -8.57 -15.60
C ARG A 136 -10.18 -9.04 -17.02
N ILE A 137 -9.29 -10.01 -17.17
CA ILE A 137 -8.92 -10.58 -18.48
C ILE A 137 -10.13 -11.27 -19.12
N GLY A 138 -10.96 -11.95 -18.31
CA GLY A 138 -12.15 -12.63 -18.75
C GLY A 138 -13.40 -11.75 -18.93
N GLY A 139 -13.33 -10.49 -18.56
CA GLY A 139 -14.44 -9.52 -18.59
C GLY A 139 -15.14 -9.39 -17.24
N LEU A 140 -14.71 -8.38 -16.45
CA LEU A 140 -15.39 -7.91 -15.25
C LEU A 140 -16.58 -7.02 -15.62
N THR A 141 -17.68 -7.15 -14.89
CA THR A 141 -18.89 -6.31 -15.05
C THR A 141 -19.13 -5.40 -13.84
N SER A 142 -18.68 -5.81 -12.65
CA SER A 142 -18.78 -4.98 -11.46
C SER A 142 -17.70 -5.31 -10.46
N VAL A 143 -17.19 -4.26 -9.78
CA VAL A 143 -16.31 -4.37 -8.61
C VAL A 143 -16.80 -3.37 -7.57
N ARG A 144 -17.07 -3.87 -6.37
CA ARG A 144 -17.43 -3.05 -5.21
C ARG A 144 -16.46 -3.33 -4.08
N TYR A 145 -15.95 -2.27 -3.48
CA TYR A 145 -15.15 -2.32 -2.28
C TYR A 145 -15.82 -1.57 -1.15
N ARG A 146 -15.90 -2.17 0.04
CA ARG A 146 -16.36 -1.53 1.26
C ARG A 146 -15.30 -1.59 2.32
N SER A 147 -14.97 -0.42 2.91
CA SER A 147 -14.14 -0.30 4.09
C SER A 147 -14.99 0.04 5.30
N ARG A 148 -14.89 -0.78 6.34
CA ARG A 148 -15.59 -0.59 7.59
C ARG A 148 -14.58 -0.53 8.73
N LYS A 149 -14.61 0.56 9.53
CA LYS A 149 -13.65 0.77 10.61
C LYS A 149 -14.34 1.39 11.83
N PRO A 150 -13.78 1.19 13.04
CA PRO A 150 -14.24 1.90 14.22
C PRO A 150 -14.20 3.42 14.03
N PRO A 151 -15.11 4.20 14.67
CA PRO A 151 -15.15 5.66 14.54
C PRO A 151 -13.81 6.35 14.82
N ALA A 152 -13.02 5.84 15.78
CA ALA A 152 -11.71 6.39 16.13
C ALA A 152 -10.70 6.37 14.96
N ALA A 153 -10.82 5.40 14.04
CA ALA A 153 -9.94 5.28 12.87
C ALA A 153 -10.22 6.35 11.79
N TRP A 154 -11.34 7.07 11.90
CA TRP A 154 -11.75 8.13 10.99
C TRP A 154 -11.45 9.54 11.50
N ARG A 155 -10.90 9.67 12.72
CA ARG A 155 -10.53 10.97 13.31
C ARG A 155 -9.46 11.65 12.49
N GLY A 156 -9.62 12.97 12.30
CA GLY A 156 -8.73 13.79 11.48
C GLY A 156 -8.97 13.64 9.97
N SER A 157 -10.10 13.04 9.57
CA SER A 157 -10.51 12.90 8.18
C SER A 157 -11.80 13.71 7.89
N PRO A 158 -12.21 13.86 6.61
CA PRO A 158 -13.47 14.48 6.26
C PRO A 158 -14.72 13.84 6.89
N ALA A 159 -14.61 12.62 7.41
CA ALA A 159 -15.68 11.93 8.11
C ALA A 159 -16.27 12.73 9.28
N GLU A 160 -15.45 13.54 9.97
CA GLU A 160 -15.90 14.40 11.09
C GLU A 160 -16.90 15.49 10.66
N LYS A 161 -16.95 15.80 9.35
CA LYS A 161 -17.93 16.73 8.79
C LYS A 161 -19.24 16.03 8.38
N VAL A 162 -19.22 14.69 8.28
CA VAL A 162 -20.37 13.88 7.85
C VAL A 162 -21.17 13.37 9.04
N VAL A 163 -20.46 12.92 10.10
CA VAL A 163 -21.08 12.34 11.30
C VAL A 163 -20.31 12.74 12.56
N ASP A 164 -21.01 12.80 13.69
CA ASP A 164 -20.35 12.90 14.99
C ASP A 164 -19.78 11.52 15.38
N LEU A 165 -18.48 11.37 15.15
CA LEU A 165 -17.75 10.12 15.44
C LEU A 165 -17.72 9.77 16.94
N GLY A 166 -17.93 10.75 17.82
CA GLY A 166 -17.89 10.56 19.28
C GLY A 166 -19.15 9.93 19.85
N SER A 167 -20.29 10.17 19.22
CA SER A 167 -21.61 9.70 19.67
C SER A 167 -22.23 8.62 18.79
N LEU A 168 -21.48 8.09 17.83
CA LEU A 168 -22.00 7.14 16.84
C LEU A 168 -22.38 5.80 17.51
N ALA A 169 -23.67 5.47 17.52
CA ALA A 169 -24.22 4.25 18.12
C ALA A 169 -24.57 3.14 17.11
N LYS A 170 -24.51 3.46 15.80
CA LYS A 170 -24.81 2.52 14.71
C LYS A 170 -23.89 2.81 13.52
N PRO A 171 -23.68 1.85 12.61
CA PRO A 171 -22.91 2.09 11.39
C PRO A 171 -23.43 3.27 10.60
N ALA A 172 -22.54 4.16 10.17
CA ALA A 172 -22.85 5.31 9.33
C ALA A 172 -22.01 5.30 8.05
N MET A 173 -22.66 5.54 6.92
CA MET A 173 -22.02 5.74 5.63
C MET A 173 -21.33 7.11 5.62
N LEU A 174 -20.02 7.12 5.39
CA LEU A 174 -19.22 8.33 5.30
C LEU A 174 -19.05 8.79 3.85
N TYR A 175 -18.98 7.84 2.94
CA TYR A 175 -18.77 8.08 1.53
C TYR A 175 -19.29 6.89 0.71
N THR A 176 -19.86 7.20 -0.45
CA THR A 176 -20.15 6.27 -1.54
C THR A 176 -19.87 6.95 -2.87
N GLY A 177 -19.17 6.28 -3.78
CA GLY A 177 -18.79 6.83 -5.08
C GLY A 177 -17.65 6.05 -5.70
N THR A 178 -16.80 6.72 -6.49
CA THR A 178 -15.71 6.10 -7.23
C THR A 178 -14.48 5.87 -6.35
N ALA A 179 -13.61 4.93 -6.76
CA ALA A 179 -12.34 4.71 -6.07
C ALA A 179 -11.40 5.94 -6.17
N ARG A 180 -11.45 6.70 -7.26
CA ARG A 180 -10.69 7.93 -7.43
C ARG A 180 -11.05 8.96 -6.39
N GLU A 181 -12.32 9.29 -6.29
CA GLU A 181 -12.79 10.28 -5.32
C GLU A 181 -12.51 9.83 -3.88
N ALA A 182 -12.73 8.53 -3.58
CA ALA A 182 -12.41 7.98 -2.27
C ALA A 182 -10.91 8.16 -1.92
N ALA A 183 -10.01 7.90 -2.86
CA ALA A 183 -8.58 8.03 -2.64
C ALA A 183 -8.14 9.50 -2.45
N LEU A 184 -8.74 10.43 -3.19
CA LEU A 184 -8.44 11.85 -3.07
C LEU A 184 -9.04 12.49 -1.81
N LEU A 185 -10.26 12.10 -1.41
CA LEU A 185 -10.94 12.65 -0.25
C LEU A 185 -10.45 12.04 1.08
N TYR A 186 -10.07 10.76 1.07
CA TYR A 186 -9.65 10.00 2.24
C TYR A 186 -8.26 9.35 2.05
N PRO A 187 -7.19 10.12 1.75
CA PRO A 187 -5.89 9.58 1.33
C PRO A 187 -5.26 8.61 2.34
N GLN A 188 -5.52 8.77 3.63
CA GLN A 188 -5.02 7.88 4.67
C GLN A 188 -5.84 6.58 4.85
N ASN A 189 -7.00 6.47 4.19
CA ASN A 189 -7.96 5.39 4.41
C ASN A 189 -8.31 4.59 3.14
N ALA A 190 -7.82 4.99 1.98
CA ALA A 190 -8.27 4.46 0.70
C ALA A 190 -7.19 3.75 -0.15
N ASN A 191 -6.03 3.42 0.42
CA ASN A 191 -5.01 2.65 -0.32
C ASN A 191 -5.57 1.33 -0.85
N VAL A 192 -6.36 0.60 -0.04
CA VAL A 192 -6.99 -0.66 -0.48
C VAL A 192 -7.99 -0.42 -1.62
N ALA A 193 -8.76 0.68 -1.59
CA ALA A 193 -9.67 1.03 -2.68
C ALA A 193 -8.90 1.23 -4.00
N ALA A 194 -7.74 1.88 -3.94
CA ALA A 194 -6.86 2.07 -5.09
C ALA A 194 -6.30 0.74 -5.62
N SER A 195 -5.84 -0.16 -4.72
CA SER A 195 -5.37 -1.49 -5.11
C SER A 195 -6.46 -2.31 -5.80
N VAL A 196 -7.69 -2.30 -5.26
CA VAL A 196 -8.85 -2.98 -5.84
C VAL A 196 -9.20 -2.40 -7.22
N ALA A 197 -9.15 -1.07 -7.36
CA ALA A 197 -9.43 -0.39 -8.61
C ALA A 197 -8.41 -0.75 -9.70
N LEU A 198 -7.11 -0.72 -9.37
CA LEU A 198 -6.04 -1.04 -10.32
C LEU A 198 -6.04 -2.52 -10.74
N ALA A 199 -6.38 -3.42 -9.82
CA ALA A 199 -6.54 -4.84 -10.15
C ALA A 199 -7.78 -5.09 -11.03
N GLY A 200 -8.84 -4.28 -10.88
CA GLY A 200 -10.16 -4.49 -11.49
C GLY A 200 -10.49 -3.54 -12.63
N LEU A 201 -11.58 -2.79 -12.45
CA LEU A 201 -12.20 -1.93 -13.47
C LEU A 201 -11.61 -0.52 -13.57
N GLY A 202 -10.55 -0.24 -12.80
CA GLY A 202 -9.97 1.09 -12.74
C GLY A 202 -10.68 2.00 -11.74
N PHE A 203 -10.14 3.20 -11.61
CA PHE A 203 -10.55 4.15 -10.57
C PHE A 203 -11.97 4.70 -10.76
N GLU A 204 -12.46 4.80 -11.97
CA GLU A 204 -13.76 5.40 -12.29
C GLU A 204 -14.92 4.40 -12.13
N GLU A 205 -14.70 3.12 -12.49
CA GLU A 205 -15.74 2.10 -12.52
C GLU A 205 -15.82 1.29 -11.22
N THR A 206 -14.79 1.34 -10.37
CA THR A 206 -14.80 0.66 -9.08
C THR A 206 -15.60 1.45 -8.06
N GLN A 207 -16.67 0.84 -7.54
CA GLN A 207 -17.52 1.44 -6.50
C GLN A 207 -16.92 1.27 -5.12
N VAL A 208 -16.91 2.34 -4.33
CA VAL A 208 -16.33 2.37 -2.98
C VAL A 208 -17.34 2.87 -1.96
N GLU A 209 -17.42 2.17 -0.84
CA GLU A 209 -18.20 2.56 0.33
C GLU A 209 -17.26 2.65 1.56
N LEU A 210 -17.28 3.78 2.25
CA LEU A 210 -16.53 3.98 3.49
C LEU A 210 -17.53 4.12 4.65
N VAL A 211 -17.37 3.30 5.69
CA VAL A 211 -18.31 3.17 6.79
C VAL A 211 -17.61 3.33 8.13
N ALA A 212 -18.07 4.24 8.97
CA ALA A 212 -17.77 4.25 10.39
C ALA A 212 -18.73 3.28 11.10
N ASP A 213 -18.17 2.32 11.83
CA ASP A 213 -18.96 1.28 12.49
C ASP A 213 -18.44 1.08 13.92
N PRO A 214 -19.25 1.45 14.94
CA PRO A 214 -18.85 1.27 16.34
C PRO A 214 -18.64 -0.20 16.74
N ASP A 215 -19.29 -1.14 16.03
CA ASP A 215 -19.19 -2.57 16.31
C ASP A 215 -18.07 -3.27 15.49
N ALA A 216 -17.34 -2.53 14.64
CA ALA A 216 -16.26 -3.11 13.87
C ALA A 216 -15.10 -3.57 14.78
N PRO A 217 -14.64 -4.83 14.66
CA PRO A 217 -13.56 -5.36 15.50
C PRO A 217 -12.20 -4.74 15.20
N GLY A 218 -12.10 -3.98 14.12
CA GLY A 218 -10.91 -3.34 13.58
C GLY A 218 -11.17 -2.86 12.16
N ASN A 219 -10.13 -2.88 11.33
CA ASN A 219 -10.30 -2.61 9.90
C ASN A 219 -10.92 -3.83 9.22
N VAL A 220 -12.12 -3.66 8.68
CA VAL A 220 -12.82 -4.68 7.89
C VAL A 220 -12.88 -4.23 6.44
N HIS A 221 -12.43 -5.10 5.55
CA HIS A 221 -12.40 -4.87 4.11
C HIS A 221 -13.29 -5.92 3.43
N GLU A 222 -14.22 -5.48 2.61
CA GLU A 222 -15.14 -6.33 1.86
C GLU A 222 -15.00 -6.02 0.38
N ILE A 223 -14.85 -7.05 -0.45
CA ILE A 223 -14.84 -6.95 -1.91
C ILE A 223 -15.93 -7.86 -2.46
N GLU A 224 -16.69 -7.34 -3.41
CA GLU A 224 -17.57 -8.10 -4.28
C GLU A 224 -17.16 -7.84 -5.72
N ALA A 225 -16.95 -8.91 -6.49
CA ALA A 225 -16.64 -8.81 -7.91
C ALA A 225 -17.48 -9.82 -8.72
N GLU A 226 -17.93 -9.38 -9.90
CA GLU A 226 -18.75 -10.18 -10.80
C GLU A 226 -18.29 -9.95 -12.24
N GLY A 227 -18.31 -10.99 -13.04
CA GLY A 227 -17.93 -10.96 -14.45
C GLY A 227 -18.22 -12.28 -15.14
N ALA A 228 -17.74 -12.45 -16.36
CA ALA A 228 -17.98 -13.65 -17.16
C ALA A 228 -17.44 -14.95 -16.52
N ALA A 229 -16.36 -14.84 -15.72
CA ALA A 229 -15.78 -15.98 -15.00
C ALA A 229 -16.56 -16.38 -13.74
N GLY A 230 -17.55 -15.58 -13.32
CA GLY A 230 -18.36 -15.85 -12.14
C GLY A 230 -18.43 -14.68 -11.18
N LYS A 231 -18.70 -14.98 -9.90
CA LYS A 231 -18.84 -14.00 -8.82
C LYS A 231 -18.12 -14.50 -7.58
N PHE A 232 -17.46 -13.60 -6.88
CA PHE A 232 -16.94 -13.88 -5.55
C PHE A 232 -17.15 -12.71 -4.58
N ALA A 233 -17.10 -13.03 -3.29
CA ALA A 233 -17.06 -12.06 -2.22
C ALA A 233 -15.95 -12.44 -1.24
N ILE A 234 -15.16 -11.46 -0.81
CA ILE A 234 -14.14 -11.61 0.21
C ILE A 234 -14.43 -10.64 1.34
N ARG A 235 -14.33 -11.14 2.57
CA ARG A 235 -14.33 -10.34 3.79
C ARG A 235 -13.07 -10.62 4.58
N LEU A 236 -12.30 -9.57 4.87
CA LEU A 236 -11.09 -9.64 5.67
C LEU A 236 -11.22 -8.74 6.90
N GLU A 237 -11.01 -9.31 8.07
CA GLU A 237 -10.94 -8.61 9.35
C GLU A 237 -9.48 -8.47 9.76
N GLY A 238 -8.90 -7.29 9.51
CA GLY A 238 -7.50 -7.01 9.76
C GLY A 238 -7.23 -6.70 11.23
N LYS A 239 -6.16 -7.29 11.77
CA LYS A 239 -5.61 -6.86 13.05
C LYS A 239 -4.72 -5.64 12.85
N PRO A 240 -4.71 -4.67 13.79
CA PRO A 240 -3.79 -3.55 13.72
C PRO A 240 -2.35 -4.01 13.88
N SER A 241 -1.42 -3.30 13.23
CA SER A 241 0.01 -3.46 13.47
C SER A 241 0.35 -3.13 14.93
N ARG A 242 1.34 -3.84 15.48
CA ARG A 242 1.84 -3.59 16.84
C ARG A 242 2.56 -2.24 16.95
N THR A 243 3.22 -1.81 15.87
CA THR A 243 4.00 -0.59 15.80
C THR A 243 3.17 0.63 15.41
N ASN A 244 2.05 0.42 14.67
CA ASN A 244 1.13 1.48 14.25
C ASN A 244 -0.33 0.99 14.23
N PRO A 245 -1.12 1.26 15.29
CA PRO A 245 -2.51 0.80 15.37
C PRO A 245 -3.45 1.34 14.27
N LYS A 246 -3.06 2.38 13.53
CA LYS A 246 -3.83 2.90 12.40
C LYS A 246 -3.66 2.08 11.13
N THR A 247 -2.66 1.20 11.08
CA THR A 247 -2.31 0.38 9.92
C THR A 247 -2.60 -1.09 10.20
N SER A 248 -3.07 -1.82 9.20
CA SER A 248 -3.21 -3.28 9.29
C SER A 248 -1.83 -3.96 9.32
N ALA A 249 -1.65 -4.95 10.19
CA ALA A 249 -0.43 -5.76 10.21
C ALA A 249 -0.17 -6.44 8.86
N LEU A 250 -1.23 -6.85 8.15
CA LEU A 250 -1.12 -7.49 6.83
C LEU A 250 -0.43 -6.60 5.80
N ALA A 251 -0.55 -5.26 5.91
CA ALA A 251 0.08 -4.34 4.95
C ALA A 251 1.60 -4.51 4.92
N ALA A 252 2.27 -4.51 6.08
CA ALA A 252 3.71 -4.73 6.15
C ALA A 252 4.11 -6.14 5.70
N LEU A 253 3.34 -7.16 6.10
CA LEU A 253 3.57 -8.55 5.70
C LEU A 253 3.42 -8.74 4.18
N SER A 254 2.52 -8.00 3.53
CA SER A 254 2.37 -8.05 2.07
C SER A 254 3.58 -7.45 1.34
N VAL A 255 4.20 -6.42 1.92
CA VAL A 255 5.46 -5.85 1.41
C VAL A 255 6.59 -6.87 1.57
N ALA A 256 6.78 -7.41 2.79
CA ALA A 256 7.81 -8.42 3.04
C ALA A 256 7.66 -9.62 2.10
N ARG A 257 6.43 -10.15 1.94
CA ARG A 257 6.15 -11.24 1.00
C ARG A 257 6.53 -10.89 -0.44
N ALA A 258 6.20 -9.68 -0.90
CA ALA A 258 6.53 -9.26 -2.27
C ALA A 258 8.05 -9.20 -2.48
N LEU A 259 8.82 -8.73 -1.49
CA LEU A 259 10.28 -8.70 -1.55
C LEU A 259 10.89 -10.10 -1.52
N LEU A 260 10.38 -11.01 -0.68
CA LEU A 260 10.83 -12.40 -0.63
C LEU A 260 10.53 -13.16 -1.93
N ASN A 261 9.42 -12.83 -2.60
CA ASN A 261 9.05 -13.45 -3.87
C ASN A 261 10.05 -13.16 -5.02
N GLU A 262 10.85 -12.11 -4.93
CA GLU A 262 11.89 -11.83 -5.95
C GLU A 262 13.00 -12.90 -5.96
N GLN A 263 13.15 -13.70 -4.91
CA GLN A 263 14.17 -14.74 -4.80
C GLN A 263 13.61 -16.17 -4.72
N THR A 264 12.32 -16.32 -4.47
CA THR A 264 11.74 -17.67 -4.33
C THR A 264 11.55 -18.34 -5.70
N PRO A 265 11.90 -19.64 -5.86
CA PRO A 265 11.64 -20.36 -7.09
C PRO A 265 10.16 -20.70 -7.31
N ILE A 266 9.33 -20.56 -6.27
CA ILE A 266 7.89 -20.82 -6.33
C ILE A 266 7.16 -19.57 -5.84
N VAL A 267 6.45 -18.89 -6.72
CA VAL A 267 5.69 -17.67 -6.44
C VAL A 267 4.19 -17.99 -6.44
N ILE A 268 3.48 -17.52 -5.40
CA ILE A 268 2.03 -17.65 -5.27
C ILE A 268 1.40 -16.26 -5.25
#